data_5295a8ea311bd7e3295e5533cb5e21b0
#
_entry.id   5295a8ea311bd7e3295e5533cb5e21b0
#
_cell.length_a   1.000
_cell.length_b   1.000
_cell.length_c   1.000
_cell.angle_alpha   90.00
_cell.angle_beta   90.00
_cell.angle_gamma   90.00
#
_symmetry.space_group_name_H-M   'P 1'
#
loop_
_entity.id
_entity.type
_entity.pdbx_description
1 polymer ?
#
loop_
_entity_poly.entity_id
_entity_poly.type
_entity_poly.pdbx_seq_one_letter_code
_entity_poly.pdbx_strand_id
1 'polypeptide(L)'
;MSNRCRLPDILKTDDGKERRVGVEIELSGLGYEDLVSLSAKLLGGTGKSVARYVSEVETELGDFTIELDSDPIKDLDLADERLPESVRELGGQAMSVIDAAAEKIVPLEIVSPPMAFSKLERIETLCDELRRAGALGSREALYYAFGLQLNPELPDLRATTLVRYLRAFAALYEWLKARHQIDFSRKLTSYIEPWSSTYIDLLISEDYAPDMEQLMRDYLHYNPTRNKALDLLPLFAHLDKE
;
A
#
# COMPACT_ATOMS: atom_id res chain seq x y z
N MET A 1 11.78 -12.81 22.65
CA MET A 1 10.80 -12.29 21.65
C MET A 1 11.36 -10.95 21.18
N SER A 2 11.80 -10.87 19.94
CA SER A 2 12.30 -9.61 19.37
C SER A 2 11.08 -8.79 19.00
N ASN A 3 10.76 -7.77 19.78
CA ASN A 3 9.71 -6.82 19.47
C ASN A 3 10.22 -5.95 18.31
N ARG A 4 10.03 -6.39 17.07
CA ARG A 4 10.52 -5.69 15.87
C ARG A 4 9.70 -4.43 15.61
N CYS A 5 8.39 -4.47 15.88
CA CYS A 5 7.48 -3.35 15.69
C CYS A 5 7.29 -2.57 16.98
N ARG A 6 7.86 -1.36 17.04
CA ARG A 6 7.58 -0.44 18.14
C ARG A 6 6.25 0.27 17.87
N LEU A 7 5.29 0.03 18.75
CA LEU A 7 3.99 0.72 18.68
C LEU A 7 4.15 2.23 18.97
N PRO A 8 3.29 3.07 18.39
CA PRO A 8 3.26 4.50 18.72
C PRO A 8 2.80 4.71 20.17
N ASP A 9 3.22 5.84 20.77
CA ASP A 9 2.87 6.17 22.17
C ASP A 9 1.35 6.43 22.33
N ILE A 10 0.70 6.96 21.29
CA ILE A 10 -0.75 7.20 21.27
C ILE A 10 -1.44 6.07 20.53
N LEU A 11 -2.04 5.15 21.28
CA LEU A 11 -2.75 3.97 20.74
C LEU A 11 -4.27 4.14 20.62
N LYS A 12 -4.80 5.27 21.04
CA LYS A 12 -6.24 5.53 20.97
C LYS A 12 -6.54 6.78 20.18
N THR A 13 -7.70 6.78 19.54
CA THR A 13 -8.33 7.96 18.97
C THR A 13 -8.92 8.84 20.08
N ASP A 14 -9.30 10.07 19.78
CA ASP A 14 -9.90 11.01 20.74
C ASP A 14 -11.28 10.53 21.24
N ASP A 15 -11.99 9.65 20.50
CA ASP A 15 -13.21 8.97 20.95
C ASP A 15 -12.93 7.71 21.79
N GLY A 16 -11.67 7.44 22.12
CA GLY A 16 -11.24 6.37 23.02
C GLY A 16 -11.11 4.98 22.41
N LYS A 17 -11.37 4.80 21.12
CA LYS A 17 -11.17 3.53 20.41
C LYS A 17 -9.71 3.25 20.17
N GLU A 18 -9.34 1.98 20.04
CA GLU A 18 -7.99 1.61 19.60
C GLU A 18 -7.79 2.03 18.15
N ARG A 19 -6.69 2.73 17.89
CA ARG A 19 -6.30 3.13 16.52
C ARG A 19 -5.97 1.91 15.69
N ARG A 20 -6.32 2.01 14.42
CA ARG A 20 -6.13 0.95 13.45
C ARG A 20 -5.05 1.32 12.44
N VAL A 21 -4.57 0.31 11.73
CA VAL A 21 -3.62 0.45 10.63
C VAL A 21 -4.00 -0.51 9.52
N GLY A 22 -4.08 0.00 8.30
CA GLY A 22 -4.09 -0.80 7.08
C GLY A 22 -2.66 -1.10 6.66
N VAL A 23 -2.44 -2.28 6.08
CA VAL A 23 -1.12 -2.71 5.60
C VAL A 23 -1.27 -3.26 4.19
N GLU A 24 -0.41 -2.81 3.30
CA GLU A 24 -0.29 -3.32 1.94
C GLU A 24 1.10 -3.92 1.78
N ILE A 25 1.17 -5.15 1.23
CA ILE A 25 2.41 -5.91 1.03
C ILE A 25 2.52 -6.26 -0.44
N GLU A 26 3.44 -5.61 -1.14
CA GLU A 26 3.77 -5.92 -2.52
C GLU A 26 4.92 -6.94 -2.58
N LEU A 27 4.79 -7.95 -3.41
CA LEU A 27 5.77 -9.03 -3.52
C LEU A 27 5.75 -9.71 -4.91
N SER A 28 6.79 -10.49 -5.19
CA SER A 28 6.85 -11.45 -6.31
C SER A 28 7.45 -12.77 -5.84
N GLY A 29 7.76 -13.65 -6.78
CA GLY A 29 8.46 -14.91 -6.50
C GLY A 29 7.54 -16.05 -6.06
N LEU A 30 6.26 -15.78 -5.80
CA LEU A 30 5.23 -16.79 -5.56
C LEU A 30 4.17 -16.69 -6.67
N GLY A 31 3.56 -17.83 -7.02
CA GLY A 31 2.37 -17.82 -7.86
C GLY A 31 1.15 -17.29 -7.09
N TYR A 32 0.18 -16.75 -7.82
CA TYR A 32 -1.02 -16.16 -7.22
C TYR A 32 -1.78 -17.14 -6.32
N GLU A 33 -2.07 -18.34 -6.81
CA GLU A 33 -2.81 -19.37 -6.04
C GLU A 33 -2.02 -19.87 -4.81
N ASP A 34 -0.70 -19.96 -4.94
CA ASP A 34 0.18 -20.33 -3.82
C ASP A 34 0.15 -19.25 -2.75
N LEU A 35 0.16 -17.96 -3.16
CA LEU A 35 0.06 -16.83 -2.26
C LEU A 35 -1.27 -16.81 -1.50
N VAL A 36 -2.40 -17.04 -2.20
CA VAL A 36 -3.74 -17.11 -1.58
C VAL A 36 -3.78 -18.25 -0.55
N SER A 37 -3.34 -19.44 -0.95
CA SER A 37 -3.37 -20.64 -0.09
C SER A 37 -2.47 -20.46 1.14
N LEU A 38 -1.28 -19.93 0.95
CA LEU A 38 -0.31 -19.70 2.04
C LEU A 38 -0.83 -18.62 3.00
N SER A 39 -1.34 -17.51 2.47
CA SER A 39 -1.90 -16.42 3.28
C SER A 39 -3.10 -16.88 4.11
N ALA A 40 -4.03 -17.63 3.51
CA ALA A 40 -5.16 -18.21 4.23
C ALA A 40 -4.70 -19.10 5.39
N LYS A 41 -3.71 -19.95 5.15
CA LYS A 41 -3.13 -20.82 6.19
C LYS A 41 -2.45 -20.03 7.31
N LEU A 42 -1.66 -19.01 6.98
CA LEU A 42 -0.88 -18.24 7.95
C LEU A 42 -1.75 -17.31 8.78
N LEU A 43 -2.79 -16.75 8.16
CA LEU A 43 -3.74 -15.86 8.83
C LEU A 43 -4.82 -16.64 9.60
N GLY A 44 -4.91 -17.97 9.38
CA GLY A 44 -5.93 -18.82 10.01
C GLY A 44 -7.32 -18.57 9.42
N GLY A 45 -7.37 -18.26 8.12
CA GLY A 45 -8.58 -17.92 7.41
C GLY A 45 -8.93 -18.88 6.27
N THR A 46 -9.92 -18.48 5.47
CA THR A 46 -10.37 -19.22 4.30
C THR A 46 -10.32 -18.31 3.08
N GLY A 47 -9.61 -18.73 2.04
CA GLY A 47 -9.51 -18.02 0.77
C GLY A 47 -10.73 -18.26 -0.11
N LYS A 48 -11.23 -17.20 -0.75
CA LYS A 48 -12.34 -17.19 -1.69
C LYS A 48 -12.01 -16.30 -2.88
N SER A 49 -12.04 -16.85 -4.08
CA SER A 49 -11.92 -16.04 -5.30
C SER A 49 -13.18 -15.20 -5.49
N VAL A 50 -13.02 -13.90 -5.69
CA VAL A 50 -14.11 -12.93 -5.92
C VAL A 50 -14.10 -12.37 -7.34
N ALA A 51 -12.92 -12.32 -7.97
CA ALA A 51 -12.75 -11.96 -9.37
C ALA A 51 -11.46 -12.61 -9.91
N ARG A 52 -11.16 -12.40 -11.19
CA ARG A 52 -9.90 -12.86 -11.76
C ARG A 52 -8.73 -12.15 -11.08
N TYR A 53 -7.79 -12.92 -10.54
CA TYR A 53 -6.66 -12.40 -9.76
C TYR A 53 -7.05 -11.51 -8.58
N VAL A 54 -8.24 -11.70 -8.03
CA VAL A 54 -8.69 -11.08 -6.79
C VAL A 54 -9.31 -12.15 -5.90
N SER A 55 -8.72 -12.37 -4.75
CA SER A 55 -9.25 -13.28 -3.71
C SER A 55 -9.34 -12.57 -2.38
N GLU A 56 -10.36 -12.93 -1.62
CA GLU A 56 -10.52 -12.52 -0.23
C GLU A 56 -10.13 -13.66 0.69
N VAL A 57 -9.42 -13.37 1.76
CA VAL A 57 -9.10 -14.30 2.84
C VAL A 57 -9.83 -13.82 4.09
N GLU A 58 -10.95 -14.47 4.40
CA GLU A 58 -11.76 -14.20 5.59
C GLU A 58 -11.02 -14.67 6.84
N THR A 59 -10.76 -13.77 7.79
CA THR A 59 -10.03 -14.05 9.03
C THR A 59 -10.69 -13.41 10.25
N GLU A 60 -10.24 -13.77 11.44
CA GLU A 60 -10.65 -13.09 12.69
C GLU A 60 -10.18 -11.62 12.80
N LEU A 61 -9.23 -11.20 11.94
CA LEU A 61 -8.77 -9.81 11.84
C LEU A 61 -9.59 -8.98 10.84
N GLY A 62 -10.49 -9.63 10.10
CA GLY A 62 -11.22 -9.11 8.95
C GLY A 62 -10.75 -9.73 7.64
N ASP A 63 -11.23 -9.21 6.53
CA ASP A 63 -11.01 -9.77 5.21
C ASP A 63 -9.76 -9.14 4.56
N PHE A 64 -8.78 -9.98 4.25
CA PHE A 64 -7.60 -9.58 3.48
C PHE A 64 -7.89 -9.76 1.99
N THR A 65 -7.52 -8.78 1.18
CA THR A 65 -7.55 -8.90 -0.28
C THR A 65 -6.18 -9.34 -0.77
N ILE A 66 -6.14 -10.32 -1.69
CA ILE A 66 -4.95 -10.74 -2.40
C ILE A 66 -5.20 -10.54 -3.88
N GLU A 67 -4.37 -9.75 -4.52
CA GLU A 67 -4.60 -9.38 -5.91
C GLU A 67 -3.31 -9.20 -6.71
N LEU A 68 -3.49 -9.16 -8.03
CA LEU A 68 -2.46 -8.71 -8.96
C LEU A 68 -2.58 -7.19 -9.08
N ASP A 69 -1.50 -6.45 -8.82
CA ASP A 69 -1.52 -4.98 -8.86
C ASP A 69 -1.51 -4.46 -10.32
N SER A 70 -2.58 -4.78 -11.05
CA SER A 70 -2.78 -4.29 -12.42
C SER A 70 -4.23 -4.38 -12.86
N ASP A 71 -4.93 -3.26 -12.82
CA ASP A 71 -6.32 -3.18 -13.29
C ASP A 71 -6.46 -3.60 -14.76
N PRO A 72 -5.59 -3.19 -15.72
CA PRO A 72 -5.70 -3.64 -17.11
C PRO A 72 -5.65 -5.16 -17.29
N ILE A 73 -4.97 -5.89 -16.43
CA ILE A 73 -4.88 -7.36 -16.50
C ILE A 73 -6.08 -8.00 -15.79
N LYS A 74 -6.51 -7.44 -14.66
CA LYS A 74 -7.71 -7.89 -13.95
C LYS A 74 -8.97 -7.74 -14.82
N ASP A 75 -9.06 -6.64 -15.55
CA ASP A 75 -10.21 -6.29 -16.40
C ASP A 75 -10.16 -6.93 -17.80
N LEU A 76 -9.09 -7.67 -18.13
CA LEU A 76 -8.98 -8.31 -19.45
C LEU A 76 -9.97 -9.46 -19.58
N ASP A 77 -11.10 -9.19 -20.25
CA ASP A 77 -12.11 -10.19 -20.61
C ASP A 77 -11.94 -10.61 -22.08
N LEU A 78 -11.39 -11.81 -22.30
CA LEU A 78 -11.25 -12.38 -23.65
C LEU A 78 -12.59 -12.88 -24.23
N ALA A 79 -13.65 -12.95 -23.44
CA ALA A 79 -14.99 -13.23 -23.95
C ALA A 79 -15.67 -11.97 -24.50
N ASP A 80 -15.04 -10.80 -24.39
CA ASP A 80 -15.58 -9.55 -24.92
C ASP A 80 -15.79 -9.67 -26.44
N GLU A 81 -17.06 -9.58 -26.87
CA GLU A 81 -17.46 -9.68 -28.28
C GLU A 81 -16.85 -8.60 -29.17
N ARG A 82 -16.32 -7.53 -28.58
CA ARG A 82 -15.60 -6.45 -29.28
C ARG A 82 -14.20 -6.85 -29.73
N LEU A 83 -13.64 -7.94 -29.19
CA LEU A 83 -12.34 -8.46 -29.62
C LEU A 83 -12.45 -9.20 -30.95
N PRO A 84 -11.45 -9.10 -31.84
CA PRO A 84 -11.40 -9.88 -33.06
C PRO A 84 -11.50 -11.38 -32.79
N GLU A 85 -12.23 -12.11 -33.64
CA GLU A 85 -12.48 -13.55 -33.47
C GLU A 85 -11.17 -14.34 -33.36
N SER A 86 -10.14 -13.95 -34.12
CA SER A 86 -8.80 -14.53 -34.04
C SER A 86 -8.13 -14.38 -32.65
N VAL A 87 -8.46 -13.34 -31.90
CA VAL A 87 -7.96 -13.12 -30.53
C VAL A 87 -8.76 -13.99 -29.54
N ARG A 88 -10.06 -14.15 -29.76
CA ARG A 88 -10.91 -15.00 -28.92
C ARG A 88 -10.62 -16.49 -29.14
N GLU A 89 -10.33 -16.91 -30.38
CA GLU A 89 -9.96 -18.31 -30.70
C GLU A 89 -8.57 -18.70 -30.14
N LEU A 90 -7.62 -17.76 -30.08
CA LEU A 90 -6.33 -17.94 -29.44
C LEU A 90 -6.43 -17.91 -27.90
N GLY A 91 -7.62 -17.54 -27.37
CA GLY A 91 -7.86 -17.12 -26.01
C GLY A 91 -7.32 -18.05 -24.93
N GLY A 92 -7.51 -19.37 -25.07
CA GLY A 92 -7.05 -20.30 -24.04
C GLY A 92 -5.53 -20.45 -23.97
N GLN A 93 -4.82 -20.47 -25.09
CA GLN A 93 -3.35 -20.59 -25.11
C GLN A 93 -2.66 -19.22 -24.93
N ALA A 94 -3.22 -18.17 -25.53
CA ALA A 94 -2.73 -16.81 -25.31
C ALA A 94 -2.90 -16.38 -23.86
N MET A 95 -3.99 -16.78 -23.21
CA MET A 95 -4.28 -16.46 -21.82
C MET A 95 -3.27 -17.09 -20.87
N SER A 96 -2.93 -18.35 -21.04
CA SER A 96 -1.92 -19.00 -20.20
C SER A 96 -0.52 -18.36 -20.35
N VAL A 97 -0.22 -17.80 -21.51
CA VAL A 97 1.03 -17.05 -21.75
C VAL A 97 0.97 -15.66 -21.12
N ILE A 98 -0.18 -15.00 -21.22
CA ILE A 98 -0.42 -13.69 -20.58
C ILE A 98 -0.37 -13.86 -19.06
N ASP A 99 -1.01 -14.89 -18.51
CA ASP A 99 -1.02 -15.19 -17.09
C ASP A 99 0.40 -15.48 -16.56
N ALA A 100 1.14 -16.33 -17.24
CA ALA A 100 2.53 -16.65 -16.88
C ALA A 100 3.48 -15.44 -17.02
N ALA A 101 3.18 -14.52 -17.93
CA ALA A 101 3.93 -13.28 -18.09
C ALA A 101 3.51 -12.25 -17.04
N ALA A 102 2.21 -12.13 -16.76
CA ALA A 102 1.65 -11.21 -15.77
C ALA A 102 2.20 -11.51 -14.37
N GLU A 103 2.15 -12.76 -13.93
CA GLU A 103 2.70 -13.17 -12.63
C GLU A 103 4.21 -12.91 -12.47
N LYS A 104 4.94 -12.78 -13.60
CA LYS A 104 6.37 -12.45 -13.57
C LYS A 104 6.67 -10.96 -13.65
N ILE A 105 5.73 -10.18 -14.20
CA ILE A 105 5.96 -8.77 -14.54
C ILE A 105 5.21 -7.86 -13.57
N VAL A 106 4.05 -8.28 -13.07
CA VAL A 106 3.20 -7.48 -12.20
C VAL A 106 3.34 -7.97 -10.76
N PRO A 107 3.49 -7.08 -9.78
CA PRO A 107 3.54 -7.48 -8.39
C PRO A 107 2.21 -8.08 -7.94
N LEU A 108 2.30 -9.04 -7.02
CA LEU A 108 1.17 -9.48 -6.22
C LEU A 108 1.09 -8.59 -4.99
N GLU A 109 -0.11 -8.28 -4.56
CA GLU A 109 -0.38 -7.45 -3.41
C GLU A 109 -1.26 -8.18 -2.40
N ILE A 110 -0.95 -8.00 -1.12
CA ILE A 110 -1.81 -8.37 0.00
C ILE A 110 -2.24 -7.10 0.71
N VAL A 111 -3.53 -6.81 0.69
CA VAL A 111 -4.14 -5.66 1.38
C VAL A 111 -4.85 -6.14 2.63
N SER A 112 -4.45 -5.64 3.79
CA SER A 112 -5.12 -5.97 5.04
C SER A 112 -6.36 -5.13 5.27
N PRO A 113 -7.36 -5.62 6.02
CA PRO A 113 -8.35 -4.74 6.61
C PRO A 113 -7.69 -3.79 7.61
N PRO A 114 -8.31 -2.65 7.95
CA PRO A 114 -7.84 -1.81 9.05
C PRO A 114 -7.91 -2.59 10.37
N MET A 115 -6.75 -2.99 10.91
CA MET A 115 -6.62 -3.77 12.13
C MET A 115 -6.03 -2.94 13.27
N ALA A 116 -6.28 -3.33 14.53
CA ALA A 116 -5.70 -2.68 15.69
C ALA A 116 -4.15 -2.71 15.65
N PHE A 117 -3.49 -1.64 16.06
CA PHE A 117 -2.02 -1.57 16.11
C PHE A 117 -1.40 -2.73 16.90
N SER A 118 -2.08 -3.19 17.97
CA SER A 118 -1.67 -4.34 18.78
C SER A 118 -1.57 -5.65 17.97
N LYS A 119 -2.13 -5.71 16.77
CA LYS A 119 -2.12 -6.88 15.89
C LYS A 119 -1.02 -6.87 14.81
N LEU A 120 -0.20 -5.83 14.73
CA LEU A 120 0.89 -5.72 13.73
C LEU A 120 1.88 -6.88 13.78
N GLU A 121 2.10 -7.52 14.92
CA GLU A 121 2.94 -8.72 15.04
C GLU A 121 2.48 -9.87 14.13
N ARG A 122 1.17 -9.94 13.81
CA ARG A 122 0.63 -10.94 12.87
C ARG A 122 1.12 -10.69 11.45
N ILE A 123 1.23 -9.41 11.07
CA ILE A 123 1.78 -9.00 9.76
C ILE A 123 3.28 -9.29 9.68
N GLU A 124 4.04 -9.02 10.75
CA GLU A 124 5.45 -9.38 10.79
C GLU A 124 5.67 -10.88 10.59
N THR A 125 4.85 -11.68 11.27
CA THR A 125 4.88 -13.14 11.14
C THR A 125 4.53 -13.56 9.70
N LEU A 126 3.50 -12.97 9.11
CA LEU A 126 3.12 -13.20 7.70
C LEU A 126 4.28 -12.89 6.76
N CYS A 127 4.90 -11.71 6.89
CA CYS A 127 6.05 -11.31 6.05
C CYS A 127 7.24 -12.28 6.19
N ASP A 128 7.54 -12.72 7.40
CA ASP A 128 8.65 -13.67 7.63
C ASP A 128 8.37 -15.04 7.00
N GLU A 129 7.14 -15.54 7.09
CA GLU A 129 6.75 -16.83 6.48
C GLU A 129 6.66 -16.75 4.95
N LEU A 130 6.13 -15.66 4.39
CA LEU A 130 6.13 -15.42 2.95
C LEU A 130 7.56 -15.41 2.39
N ARG A 131 8.49 -14.73 3.09
CA ARG A 131 9.90 -14.71 2.71
C ARG A 131 10.53 -16.11 2.77
N ARG A 132 10.20 -16.93 3.77
CA ARG A 132 10.66 -18.34 3.86
C ARG A 132 10.10 -19.22 2.75
N ALA A 133 8.91 -18.90 2.27
CA ALA A 133 8.29 -19.58 1.14
C ALA A 133 8.84 -19.16 -0.23
N GLY A 134 9.74 -18.18 -0.28
CA GLY A 134 10.38 -17.71 -1.51
C GLY A 134 9.82 -16.42 -2.07
N ALA A 135 8.97 -15.71 -1.31
CA ALA A 135 8.57 -14.36 -1.69
C ALA A 135 9.78 -13.43 -1.81
N LEU A 136 9.84 -12.71 -2.91
CA LEU A 136 10.90 -11.75 -3.22
C LEU A 136 10.37 -10.34 -2.99
N GLY A 137 11.18 -9.52 -2.34
CA GLY A 137 10.94 -8.09 -2.16
C GLY A 137 11.78 -7.25 -3.11
N SER A 138 11.77 -5.92 -2.92
CA SER A 138 12.50 -4.96 -3.75
C SER A 138 14.03 -5.15 -3.78
N ARG A 139 14.61 -5.93 -2.87
CA ARG A 139 16.06 -6.19 -2.85
C ARG A 139 16.51 -7.28 -3.84
N GLU A 140 15.64 -8.24 -4.13
CA GLU A 140 15.92 -9.39 -4.97
C GLU A 140 15.45 -9.19 -6.42
N ALA A 141 14.55 -8.24 -6.66
CA ALA A 141 13.97 -7.98 -7.97
C ALA A 141 14.53 -6.67 -8.56
N LEU A 142 15.44 -6.77 -9.54
CA LEU A 142 16.13 -5.64 -10.18
C LEU A 142 15.19 -4.62 -10.85
N TYR A 143 13.94 -4.99 -11.13
CA TYR A 143 12.99 -4.18 -11.90
C TYR A 143 11.76 -3.75 -11.10
N TYR A 144 11.57 -4.23 -9.85
CA TYR A 144 10.35 -3.99 -9.09
C TYR A 144 10.63 -3.37 -7.74
N ALA A 145 9.87 -2.33 -7.46
CA ALA A 145 9.91 -1.65 -6.18
C ALA A 145 8.80 -2.20 -5.29
N PHE A 146 8.94 -3.42 -4.81
CA PHE A 146 8.02 -4.00 -3.84
C PHE A 146 8.14 -3.32 -2.49
N GLY A 147 7.04 -3.13 -1.81
CA GLY A 147 7.00 -2.36 -0.59
C GLY A 147 6.10 -2.94 0.48
N LEU A 148 6.29 -2.44 1.67
CA LEU A 148 5.35 -2.51 2.76
C LEU A 148 4.84 -1.09 3.00
N GLN A 149 3.55 -0.88 2.78
CA GLN A 149 2.89 0.37 3.10
C GLN A 149 2.12 0.23 4.41
N LEU A 150 2.20 1.22 5.25
CA LEU A 150 1.46 1.32 6.50
C LEU A 150 0.56 2.55 6.44
N ASN A 151 -0.74 2.35 6.54
CA ASN A 151 -1.77 3.39 6.52
C ASN A 151 -2.35 3.56 7.94
N PRO A 152 -1.63 4.26 8.85
CA PRO A 152 -2.04 4.39 10.23
C PRO A 152 -3.19 5.38 10.40
N GLU A 153 -4.23 4.98 11.13
CA GLU A 153 -5.27 5.89 11.58
C GLU A 153 -4.67 6.99 12.46
N LEU A 154 -5.06 8.23 12.22
CA LEU A 154 -4.62 9.36 13.05
C LEU A 154 -5.31 9.33 14.43
N PRO A 155 -4.69 9.89 15.47
CA PRO A 155 -5.33 9.97 16.79
C PRO A 155 -6.55 10.88 16.78
N ASP A 156 -6.54 11.89 15.92
CA ASP A 156 -7.66 12.80 15.64
C ASP A 156 -7.48 13.44 14.25
N LEU A 157 -8.52 14.05 13.73
CA LEU A 157 -8.53 14.68 12.40
C LEU A 157 -8.39 16.21 12.45
N ARG A 158 -7.79 16.78 13.49
CA ARG A 158 -7.55 18.23 13.59
C ARG A 158 -6.40 18.64 12.68
N ALA A 159 -6.52 19.81 12.05
CA ALA A 159 -5.46 20.37 11.21
C ALA A 159 -4.11 20.45 11.96
N THR A 160 -4.16 20.83 13.24
CA THR A 160 -2.96 20.88 14.09
C THR A 160 -2.26 19.55 14.26
N THR A 161 -3.00 18.45 14.30
CA THR A 161 -2.45 17.09 14.36
C THR A 161 -1.84 16.71 13.02
N LEU A 162 -2.53 16.94 11.92
CA LEU A 162 -2.00 16.68 10.57
C LEU A 162 -0.71 17.48 10.33
N VAL A 163 -0.70 18.78 10.63
CA VAL A 163 0.51 19.62 10.47
C VAL A 163 1.69 19.05 11.26
N ARG A 164 1.48 18.53 12.48
CA ARG A 164 2.56 17.89 13.25
C ARG A 164 3.11 16.65 12.56
N TYR A 165 2.25 15.81 11.99
CA TYR A 165 2.69 14.63 11.21
C TYR A 165 3.46 15.05 9.96
N LEU A 166 2.97 16.05 9.22
CA LEU A 166 3.66 16.58 8.03
C LEU A 166 5.04 17.15 8.37
N ARG A 167 5.14 17.95 9.43
CA ARG A 167 6.41 18.48 9.94
C ARG A 167 7.37 17.39 10.34
N ALA A 168 6.89 16.38 11.07
CA ALA A 168 7.71 15.24 11.48
C ALA A 168 8.22 14.46 10.28
N PHE A 169 7.35 14.21 9.28
CA PHE A 169 7.75 13.54 8.05
C PHE A 169 8.78 14.35 7.27
N ALA A 170 8.56 15.66 7.07
CA ALA A 170 9.52 16.54 6.41
C ALA A 170 10.89 16.52 7.09
N ALA A 171 10.92 16.61 8.42
CA ALA A 171 12.16 16.58 9.20
C ALA A 171 12.89 15.24 9.14
N LEU A 172 12.17 14.13 9.01
CA LEU A 172 12.73 12.77 9.00
C LEU A 172 12.97 12.23 7.59
N TYR A 173 12.53 12.91 6.54
CA TYR A 173 12.47 12.37 5.17
C TYR A 173 13.80 11.79 4.68
N GLU A 174 14.90 12.55 4.79
CA GLU A 174 16.21 12.08 4.33
C GLU A 174 16.73 10.89 5.17
N TRP A 175 16.45 10.90 6.47
CA TRP A 175 16.78 9.77 7.34
C TRP A 175 15.95 8.53 6.99
N LEU A 176 14.66 8.69 6.73
CA LEU A 176 13.78 7.61 6.29
C LEU A 176 14.25 7.02 4.97
N LYS A 177 14.59 7.86 3.99
CA LYS A 177 15.18 7.40 2.70
C LYS A 177 16.42 6.55 2.91
N ALA A 178 17.33 7.04 3.73
CA ALA A 178 18.58 6.33 4.01
C ALA A 178 18.33 5.02 4.78
N ARG A 179 17.43 5.04 5.75
CA ARG A 179 17.11 3.88 6.60
C ARG A 179 16.38 2.77 5.85
N HIS A 180 15.46 3.13 4.96
CA HIS A 180 14.70 2.18 4.13
C HIS A 180 15.50 1.66 2.94
N GLN A 181 16.71 2.21 2.68
CA GLN A 181 17.52 1.81 1.53
C GLN A 181 16.69 1.80 0.25
N ILE A 182 15.93 2.90 0.03
CA ILE A 182 15.07 3.04 -1.15
C ILE A 182 15.89 2.79 -2.41
N ASP A 183 15.53 1.75 -3.13
CA ASP A 183 16.33 1.16 -4.17
C ASP A 183 16.56 2.12 -5.34
N PHE A 184 17.67 1.93 -6.05
CA PHE A 184 18.08 2.76 -7.18
C PHE A 184 17.06 2.70 -8.33
N SER A 185 16.35 1.60 -8.49
CA SER A 185 15.28 1.43 -9.48
C SER A 185 14.11 2.42 -9.28
N ARG A 186 13.75 2.73 -8.03
CA ARG A 186 12.76 3.77 -7.70
C ARG A 186 13.23 5.18 -8.05
N LYS A 187 14.53 5.42 -8.11
CA LYS A 187 15.10 6.70 -8.53
C LYS A 187 15.04 6.90 -10.05
N LEU A 188 15.02 5.81 -10.83
CA LEU A 188 14.92 5.83 -12.28
C LEU A 188 13.49 6.01 -12.80
N THR A 189 12.50 5.57 -12.02
CA THR A 189 11.09 5.72 -12.35
C THR A 189 10.54 6.93 -11.64
N SER A 190 10.78 8.12 -11.77
CA SER A 190 10.18 9.36 -11.20
C SER A 190 8.84 9.17 -10.44
N TYR A 191 8.64 7.99 -9.86
CA TYR A 191 7.34 7.52 -9.37
C TYR A 191 6.99 8.11 -8.01
N ILE A 192 7.99 8.46 -7.21
CA ILE A 192 7.78 9.09 -5.90
C ILE A 192 8.58 10.38 -5.85
N GLU A 193 7.88 11.50 -5.93
CA GLU A 193 8.48 12.81 -5.85
C GLU A 193 8.58 13.28 -4.39
N PRO A 194 9.73 13.85 -3.97
CA PRO A 194 9.80 14.54 -2.69
C PRO A 194 8.92 15.79 -2.71
N TRP A 195 8.58 16.28 -1.53
CA TRP A 195 7.95 17.58 -1.44
C TRP A 195 8.93 18.70 -1.87
N SER A 196 8.39 19.76 -2.47
CA SER A 196 9.20 20.91 -2.86
C SER A 196 9.76 21.63 -1.62
N SER A 197 10.93 22.24 -1.76
CA SER A 197 11.52 23.06 -0.69
C SER A 197 10.57 24.17 -0.23
N THR A 198 9.85 24.80 -1.16
CA THR A 198 8.86 25.85 -0.84
C THR A 198 7.73 25.32 0.05
N TYR A 199 7.26 24.10 -0.18
CA TYR A 199 6.24 23.50 0.69
C TYR A 199 6.80 23.14 2.06
N ILE A 200 8.02 22.63 2.11
CA ILE A 200 8.71 22.35 3.37
C ILE A 200 8.89 23.64 4.17
N ASP A 201 9.36 24.71 3.53
CA ASP A 201 9.55 26.03 4.17
C ASP A 201 8.23 26.56 4.76
N LEU A 202 7.11 26.40 4.02
CA LEU A 202 5.78 26.74 4.53
C LEU A 202 5.44 25.92 5.79
N LEU A 203 5.59 24.59 5.71
CA LEU A 203 5.25 23.69 6.81
C LEU A 203 6.03 23.96 8.10
N ILE A 204 7.33 24.29 7.99
CA ILE A 204 8.20 24.53 9.15
C ILE A 204 8.12 25.96 9.69
N SER A 205 7.46 26.87 8.99
CA SER A 205 7.24 28.23 9.47
C SER A 205 6.51 28.21 10.81
N GLU A 206 6.99 29.00 11.78
CA GLU A 206 6.37 29.12 13.11
C GLU A 206 4.95 29.66 13.04
N ASP A 207 4.68 30.55 12.09
CA ASP A 207 3.40 31.20 11.88
C ASP A 207 2.38 30.33 11.12
N TYR A 208 2.81 29.17 10.58
CA TYR A 208 1.91 28.28 9.83
C TYR A 208 1.01 27.49 10.77
N ALA A 209 -0.17 27.99 11.01
CA ALA A 209 -1.21 27.39 11.86
C ALA A 209 -2.57 27.37 11.12
N PRO A 210 -2.66 26.59 9.99
CA PRO A 210 -3.85 26.60 9.16
C PRO A 210 -5.04 25.91 9.86
N ASP A 211 -6.24 26.30 9.48
CA ASP A 211 -7.41 25.45 9.62
C ASP A 211 -7.39 24.30 8.59
N MET A 212 -8.38 23.43 8.61
CA MET A 212 -8.40 22.26 7.73
C MET A 212 -8.53 22.65 6.25
N GLU A 213 -9.38 23.61 5.95
CA GLU A 213 -9.61 24.08 4.58
C GLU A 213 -8.34 24.71 3.98
N GLN A 214 -7.65 25.54 4.75
CA GLN A 214 -6.37 26.11 4.35
C GLN A 214 -5.30 25.02 4.16
N LEU A 215 -5.22 24.05 5.07
CA LEU A 215 -4.28 22.94 4.98
C LEU A 215 -4.49 22.11 3.70
N MET A 216 -5.73 21.80 3.38
CA MET A 216 -6.10 21.07 2.15
C MET A 216 -5.72 21.87 0.89
N ARG A 217 -6.07 23.16 0.84
CA ARG A 217 -5.71 24.02 -0.31
C ARG A 217 -4.21 24.11 -0.51
N ASP A 218 -3.45 24.31 0.55
CA ASP A 218 -1.99 24.43 0.48
C ASP A 218 -1.38 23.08 0.04
N TYR A 219 -1.83 21.97 0.63
CA TYR A 219 -1.33 20.65 0.22
C TYR A 219 -1.59 20.40 -1.26
N LEU A 220 -2.82 20.62 -1.76
CA LEU A 220 -3.20 20.42 -3.15
C LEU A 220 -2.41 21.32 -4.11
N HIS A 221 -2.16 22.58 -3.69
CA HIS A 221 -1.38 23.51 -4.49
C HIS A 221 0.05 23.01 -4.73
N TYR A 222 0.71 22.49 -3.69
CA TYR A 222 2.09 22.03 -3.78
C TYR A 222 2.23 20.57 -4.20
N ASN A 223 1.19 19.76 -4.03
CA ASN A 223 1.20 18.30 -4.24
C ASN A 223 -0.03 17.86 -5.04
N PRO A 224 -0.16 18.27 -6.34
CA PRO A 224 -1.36 18.03 -7.13
C PRO A 224 -1.48 16.57 -7.64
N THR A 225 -0.56 15.68 -7.29
CA THR A 225 -0.53 14.28 -7.73
C THR A 225 -0.37 13.34 -6.56
N ARG A 226 -0.79 12.08 -6.73
CA ARG A 226 -0.62 11.02 -5.73
C ARG A 226 0.82 10.52 -5.61
N ASN A 227 1.70 10.86 -6.54
CA ASN A 227 3.08 10.37 -6.61
C ASN A 227 3.99 11.11 -5.62
N LYS A 228 3.59 11.24 -4.38
CA LYS A 228 4.36 11.90 -3.31
C LYS A 228 4.79 10.89 -2.25
N ALA A 229 5.93 11.16 -1.64
CA ALA A 229 6.49 10.31 -0.59
C ALA A 229 5.56 10.11 0.62
N LEU A 230 4.65 11.04 0.86
CA LEU A 230 3.51 10.92 1.74
C LEU A 230 2.28 11.51 1.03
N ASP A 231 1.33 10.66 0.66
CA ASP A 231 0.10 11.04 -0.05
C ASP A 231 -1.05 11.26 0.94
N LEU A 232 -1.58 12.47 0.99
CA LEU A 232 -2.75 12.82 1.81
C LEU A 232 -4.03 12.96 0.99
N LEU A 233 -3.99 12.80 -0.34
CA LEU A 233 -5.18 12.96 -1.17
C LEU A 233 -6.34 12.04 -0.77
N PRO A 234 -6.11 10.74 -0.45
CA PRO A 234 -7.19 9.88 0.01
C PRO A 234 -7.81 10.34 1.33
N LEU A 235 -6.99 10.85 2.26
CA LEU A 235 -7.48 11.40 3.52
C LEU A 235 -8.32 12.65 3.29
N PHE A 236 -7.85 13.57 2.46
CA PHE A 236 -8.57 14.80 2.16
C PHE A 236 -9.87 14.53 1.40
N ALA A 237 -9.88 13.61 0.43
CA ALA A 237 -11.09 13.17 -0.24
C ALA A 237 -12.10 12.49 0.73
N HIS A 238 -11.61 11.90 1.83
CA HIS A 238 -12.48 11.37 2.87
C HIS A 238 -13.07 12.47 3.75
N LEU A 239 -12.32 13.53 4.01
CA LEU A 239 -12.75 14.66 4.85
C LEU A 239 -13.66 15.65 4.09
N ASP A 240 -13.41 15.83 2.79
CA ASP A 240 -14.16 16.74 1.90
C ASP A 240 -15.16 15.89 1.07
N LYS A 241 -16.21 15.44 1.74
CA LYS A 241 -17.28 14.63 1.11
C LYS A 241 -18.44 15.49 0.57
N GLU A 242 -18.31 16.81 0.53
CA GLU A 242 -19.35 17.71 0.02
C GLU A 242 -19.09 18.10 -1.45
#